data_1f9f40fadf8bfdb894ed4dae395db32a
#
_entry.id   1f9f40fadf8bfdb894ed4dae395db32a
#
_cell.length_a   1.000
_cell.length_b   1.000
_cell.length_c   1.000
_cell.angle_alpha   90.00
_cell.angle_beta   90.00
_cell.angle_gamma   90.00
#
_symmetry.space_group_name_H-M   'P 1'
#
loop_
_entity.id
_entity.type
_entity.pdbx_description
1 polymer ?
#
loop_
_entity_poly.entity_id
_entity_poly.type
_entity_poly.pdbx_seq_one_letter_code
_entity_poly.pdbx_strand_id
1 'polypeptide(L)'
;ILHAIMMTGAIPVFLMPTRNNFGIIGPIPKSEFSWANIQKKIAAHPFASDKNAKPRVLTITQSTYDGILYNVEEIKEMLDGKIDTLHFDEAWLPHAAFHDFYGDYHAIGADRPRCKESMIFSTQSTHKLLAGLSQASQILVQDPEGRKLDRDVFNEAYLMHTSTSPQYAIIASCDVAAAMMEEPGGKALVEESIAEALDFRRAMRKVDEEWGADWWFKVWGPDDLSEEGIEEREAWMLKPGERWHGFGQLADGFNMLDPIKATIITPGLDVDGEFADSGIPAAIVTKYLAEHGVIVEKCGLYSFFIMFTIGITKGRWNTMVTELQQFKDDYDKNQPLWKVLPEFVQKNPRYERMGLKDLCKQIHAVY
;
A
#
# COMPACT_ATOMS: atom_id res chain seq x y z
N ILE A 1 -3.08 -14.77 -6.19
CA ILE A 1 -1.88 -15.63 -6.02
C ILE A 1 -2.27 -16.99 -5.45
N LEU A 2 -2.94 -17.12 -4.30
CA LEU A 2 -3.28 -18.42 -3.69
C LEU A 2 -4.07 -19.34 -4.64
N HIS A 3 -5.09 -18.82 -5.31
CA HIS A 3 -5.86 -19.59 -6.30
C HIS A 3 -4.99 -20.07 -7.46
N ALA A 4 -4.07 -19.25 -7.95
CA ALA A 4 -3.13 -19.65 -9.00
C ALA A 4 -2.22 -20.79 -8.55
N ILE A 5 -1.70 -20.74 -7.32
CA ILE A 5 -0.93 -21.83 -6.72
C ILE A 5 -1.76 -23.12 -6.70
N MET A 6 -3.01 -23.05 -6.23
CA MET A 6 -3.91 -24.20 -6.16
C MET A 6 -4.21 -24.78 -7.57
N MET A 7 -4.49 -23.92 -8.55
CA MET A 7 -4.84 -24.35 -9.92
C MET A 7 -3.65 -24.97 -10.66
N THR A 8 -2.44 -24.47 -10.42
CA THR A 8 -1.23 -24.98 -11.07
C THR A 8 -0.58 -26.15 -10.34
N GLY A 9 -1.01 -26.45 -9.12
CA GLY A 9 -0.34 -27.44 -8.26
C GLY A 9 1.08 -27.03 -7.86
N ALA A 10 1.40 -25.74 -7.93
CA ALA A 10 2.73 -25.25 -7.61
C ALA A 10 3.02 -25.36 -6.10
N ILE A 11 4.27 -25.65 -5.76
CA ILE A 11 4.75 -25.68 -4.38
C ILE A 11 5.22 -24.26 -4.00
N PRO A 12 4.54 -23.58 -3.08
CA PRO A 12 4.90 -22.21 -2.69
C PRO A 12 6.08 -22.22 -1.71
N VAL A 13 7.06 -21.36 -1.95
CA VAL A 13 8.13 -21.05 -1.00
C VAL A 13 7.98 -19.58 -0.60
N PHE A 14 7.71 -19.33 0.69
CA PHE A 14 7.40 -17.98 1.18
C PHE A 14 8.66 -17.22 1.57
N LEU A 15 8.80 -16.00 1.04
CA LEU A 15 9.67 -14.97 1.57
C LEU A 15 8.87 -14.19 2.61
N MET A 16 9.38 -14.10 3.83
CA MET A 16 8.60 -13.58 4.95
C MET A 16 8.76 -12.08 5.11
N PRO A 17 7.66 -11.30 5.06
CA PRO A 17 7.71 -9.88 5.36
C PRO A 17 7.89 -9.65 6.87
N THR A 18 8.41 -8.48 7.20
CA THR A 18 8.42 -7.96 8.57
C THR A 18 7.05 -7.39 8.94
N ARG A 19 6.90 -7.00 10.19
CA ARG A 19 5.72 -6.29 10.70
C ARG A 19 6.17 -5.36 11.82
N ASN A 20 5.66 -4.14 11.87
CA ASN A 20 5.88 -3.27 13.00
C ASN A 20 4.82 -3.47 14.10
N ASN A 21 4.99 -2.83 15.23
CA ASN A 21 4.10 -2.97 16.37
C ASN A 21 2.70 -2.37 16.16
N PHE A 22 2.53 -1.44 15.23
CA PHE A 22 1.20 -1.00 14.78
C PHE A 22 0.44 -2.06 13.98
N GLY A 23 1.06 -3.19 13.67
CA GLY A 23 0.49 -4.23 12.82
C GLY A 23 0.60 -3.94 11.32
N ILE A 24 1.31 -2.89 10.92
CA ILE A 24 1.59 -2.59 9.52
C ILE A 24 2.54 -3.65 8.96
N ILE A 25 2.16 -4.24 7.81
CA ILE A 25 3.00 -5.20 7.11
C ILE A 25 4.18 -4.46 6.50
N GLY A 26 5.37 -4.81 6.94
CA GLY A 26 6.63 -4.23 6.50
C GLY A 26 7.20 -4.91 5.26
N PRO A 27 8.40 -4.48 4.86
CA PRO A 27 9.07 -5.08 3.73
C PRO A 27 9.54 -6.51 4.04
N ILE A 28 9.67 -7.30 2.98
CA ILE A 28 10.48 -8.51 2.97
C ILE A 28 11.94 -8.04 3.04
N PRO A 29 12.75 -8.49 4.01
CA PRO A 29 14.15 -8.10 4.10
C PRO A 29 14.93 -8.43 2.82
N LYS A 30 15.86 -7.55 2.41
CA LYS A 30 16.69 -7.78 1.20
C LYS A 30 17.40 -9.13 1.22
N SER A 31 17.82 -9.60 2.40
CA SER A 31 18.46 -10.90 2.58
C SER A 31 17.58 -12.09 2.18
N GLU A 32 16.24 -11.94 2.27
CA GLU A 32 15.30 -12.97 1.85
C GLU A 32 15.35 -13.22 0.33
N PHE A 33 15.70 -12.21 -0.46
CA PHE A 33 15.88 -12.32 -1.92
C PHE A 33 17.23 -12.90 -2.33
N SER A 34 18.15 -13.14 -1.40
CA SER A 34 19.42 -13.77 -1.75
C SER A 34 19.20 -15.18 -2.28
N TRP A 35 19.91 -15.53 -3.37
CA TRP A 35 19.78 -16.85 -3.98
C TRP A 35 20.07 -17.99 -3.00
N ALA A 36 21.07 -17.80 -2.14
CA ALA A 36 21.41 -18.79 -1.12
C ALA A 36 20.26 -19.03 -0.13
N ASN A 37 19.54 -17.99 0.27
CA ASN A 37 18.38 -18.12 1.16
C ASN A 37 17.21 -18.81 0.45
N ILE A 38 16.92 -18.43 -0.79
CA ILE A 38 15.87 -19.08 -1.60
C ILE A 38 16.16 -20.57 -1.76
N GLN A 39 17.39 -20.96 -2.13
CA GLN A 39 17.80 -22.36 -2.25
C GLN A 39 17.68 -23.11 -0.91
N LYS A 40 18.10 -22.50 0.19
CA LYS A 40 17.94 -23.07 1.53
C LYS A 40 16.46 -23.36 1.87
N LYS A 41 15.58 -22.44 1.55
CA LYS A 41 14.12 -22.61 1.76
C LYS A 41 13.55 -23.73 0.88
N ILE A 42 13.96 -23.81 -0.39
CA ILE A 42 13.55 -24.89 -1.30
C ILE A 42 14.03 -26.24 -0.75
N ALA A 43 15.31 -26.34 -0.38
CA ALA A 43 15.89 -27.56 0.19
C ALA A 43 15.19 -28.02 1.46
N ALA A 44 14.76 -27.09 2.31
CA ALA A 44 14.04 -27.38 3.54
C ALA A 44 12.55 -27.70 3.34
N HIS A 45 11.99 -27.40 2.15
CA HIS A 45 10.56 -27.54 1.93
C HIS A 45 10.12 -29.01 1.93
N PRO A 46 9.13 -29.42 2.72
CA PRO A 46 8.76 -30.85 2.90
C PRO A 46 8.24 -31.50 1.61
N PHE A 47 7.59 -30.73 0.74
CA PHE A 47 7.01 -31.25 -0.51
C PHE A 47 7.90 -31.07 -1.75
N ALA A 48 9.06 -30.43 -1.63
CA ALA A 48 9.99 -30.33 -2.77
C ALA A 48 10.68 -31.66 -3.01
N SER A 49 10.40 -32.31 -4.14
CA SER A 49 11.05 -33.55 -4.57
C SER A 49 12.50 -33.30 -5.02
N ASP A 50 12.72 -32.22 -5.76
CA ASP A 50 14.05 -31.72 -6.13
C ASP A 50 14.45 -30.58 -5.17
N LYS A 51 15.45 -30.84 -4.34
CA LYS A 51 15.98 -29.88 -3.37
C LYS A 51 16.81 -28.76 -4.00
N ASN A 52 17.17 -28.90 -5.28
CA ASN A 52 17.91 -27.92 -6.07
C ASN A 52 17.05 -27.30 -7.17
N ALA A 53 15.72 -27.47 -7.11
CA ALA A 53 14.82 -26.98 -8.12
C ALA A 53 15.00 -25.47 -8.38
N LYS A 54 15.02 -25.08 -9.66
CA LYS A 54 14.95 -23.69 -10.08
C LYS A 54 13.49 -23.19 -9.96
N PRO A 55 13.22 -22.14 -9.21
CA PRO A 55 11.86 -21.57 -9.15
C PRO A 55 11.40 -21.10 -10.53
N ARG A 56 10.16 -21.38 -10.86
CA ARG A 56 9.55 -20.92 -12.12
C ARG A 56 9.11 -19.47 -12.05
N VAL A 57 8.55 -19.06 -10.92
CA VAL A 57 8.00 -17.73 -10.74
C VAL A 57 8.31 -17.21 -9.34
N LEU A 58 8.75 -15.98 -9.24
CA LEU A 58 8.68 -15.16 -8.03
C LEU A 58 7.55 -14.15 -8.20
N THR A 59 6.67 -14.05 -7.22
CA THR A 59 5.63 -13.01 -7.19
C THR A 59 5.83 -12.13 -5.97
N ILE A 60 5.89 -10.82 -6.19
CA ILE A 60 6.07 -9.80 -5.15
C ILE A 60 4.93 -8.79 -5.29
N THR A 61 4.29 -8.46 -4.18
CA THR A 61 3.40 -7.30 -4.11
C THR A 61 4.27 -6.05 -4.02
N GLN A 62 4.37 -5.30 -5.13
CA GLN A 62 5.32 -4.20 -5.26
C GLN A 62 4.93 -2.98 -4.46
N SER A 63 3.65 -2.79 -4.12
CA SER A 63 3.24 -1.83 -3.12
C SER A 63 2.32 -2.49 -2.10
N THR A 64 2.72 -2.47 -0.83
CA THR A 64 1.78 -2.84 0.24
C THR A 64 0.65 -1.81 0.32
N TYR A 65 -0.44 -2.12 1.03
CA TYR A 65 -1.52 -1.15 1.27
C TYR A 65 -1.00 0.13 1.92
N ASP A 66 -0.08 0.01 2.87
CA ASP A 66 0.48 1.15 3.59
C ASP A 66 1.58 1.88 2.80
N GLY A 67 1.89 1.44 1.58
CA GLY A 67 2.72 2.18 0.64
C GLY A 67 4.19 1.77 0.60
N ILE A 68 4.58 0.63 1.14
CA ILE A 68 5.97 0.19 1.10
C ILE A 68 6.30 -0.37 -0.28
N LEU A 69 7.32 0.19 -0.92
CA LEU A 69 7.84 -0.17 -2.23
C LEU A 69 9.21 -0.84 -2.10
N TYR A 70 9.57 -1.64 -3.10
CA TYR A 70 10.89 -2.28 -3.23
C TYR A 70 11.67 -1.66 -4.39
N ASN A 71 12.98 -1.58 -4.26
CA ASN A 71 13.87 -1.32 -5.39
C ASN A 71 13.84 -2.52 -6.34
N VAL A 72 13.12 -2.38 -7.44
CA VAL A 72 12.87 -3.45 -8.40
C VAL A 72 14.13 -3.79 -9.18
N GLU A 73 14.95 -2.81 -9.51
CA GLU A 73 16.17 -3.05 -10.27
C GLU A 73 17.15 -3.91 -9.47
N GLU A 74 17.29 -3.67 -8.17
CA GLU A 74 18.09 -4.55 -7.32
C GLU A 74 17.55 -5.98 -7.24
N ILE A 75 16.23 -6.16 -7.20
CA ILE A 75 15.62 -7.50 -7.20
C ILE A 75 15.91 -8.21 -8.54
N LYS A 76 15.77 -7.49 -9.67
CA LYS A 76 16.12 -8.02 -10.99
C LYS A 76 17.60 -8.46 -11.04
N GLU A 77 18.53 -7.60 -10.62
CA GLU A 77 19.96 -7.91 -10.57
C GLU A 77 20.27 -9.13 -9.70
N MET A 78 19.64 -9.25 -8.55
CA MET A 78 19.84 -10.39 -7.64
C MET A 78 19.35 -11.71 -8.23
N LEU A 79 18.29 -11.70 -9.04
CA LEU A 79 17.52 -12.90 -9.41
C LEU A 79 17.48 -13.21 -10.90
N ASP A 80 18.00 -12.33 -11.76
CA ASP A 80 18.08 -12.58 -13.20
C ASP A 80 18.81 -13.91 -13.50
N GLY A 81 18.23 -14.73 -14.35
CA GLY A 81 18.71 -16.07 -14.68
C GLY A 81 18.53 -17.14 -13.60
N LYS A 82 18.25 -16.76 -12.35
CA LYS A 82 18.03 -17.69 -11.24
C LYS A 82 16.56 -18.11 -11.11
N ILE A 83 15.65 -17.26 -11.57
CA ILE A 83 14.22 -17.50 -11.61
C ILE A 83 13.73 -17.22 -13.02
N ASP A 84 12.86 -18.07 -13.58
CA ASP A 84 12.44 -17.93 -14.99
C ASP A 84 11.60 -16.68 -15.23
N THR A 85 10.75 -16.32 -14.26
CA THR A 85 9.83 -15.17 -14.34
C THR A 85 9.77 -14.42 -13.02
N LEU A 86 9.96 -13.12 -13.08
CA LEU A 86 9.73 -12.20 -11.96
C LEU A 86 8.41 -11.47 -12.21
N HIS A 87 7.44 -11.68 -11.34
CA HIS A 87 6.13 -11.05 -11.39
C HIS A 87 6.00 -10.03 -10.27
N PHE A 88 5.78 -8.78 -10.64
CA PHE A 88 5.51 -7.67 -9.73
C PHE A 88 4.03 -7.34 -9.76
N ASP A 89 3.35 -7.57 -8.65
CA ASP A 89 1.97 -7.15 -8.47
C ASP A 89 1.96 -5.66 -8.12
N GLU A 90 1.80 -4.84 -9.15
CA GLU A 90 1.73 -3.39 -9.10
C GLU A 90 0.29 -2.87 -9.14
N ALA A 91 -0.67 -3.66 -8.64
CA ALA A 91 -2.07 -3.28 -8.63
C ALA A 91 -2.33 -1.92 -7.93
N TRP A 92 -1.46 -1.52 -7.02
CA TRP A 92 -1.50 -0.25 -6.30
C TRP A 92 -0.39 0.74 -6.73
N LEU A 93 0.25 0.49 -7.89
CA LEU A 93 1.38 1.30 -8.35
C LEU A 93 1.36 1.64 -9.86
N PRO A 94 0.20 1.70 -10.54
CA PRO A 94 0.20 1.95 -11.98
C PRO A 94 0.64 3.38 -12.36
N HIS A 95 0.67 4.32 -11.43
CA HIS A 95 1.10 5.71 -11.62
C HIS A 95 2.62 5.89 -11.62
N ALA A 96 3.38 4.94 -11.07
CA ALA A 96 4.81 5.11 -10.78
C ALA A 96 5.67 5.34 -12.04
N ALA A 97 5.32 4.72 -13.16
CA ALA A 97 6.08 4.88 -14.40
C ALA A 97 6.01 6.30 -15.01
N PHE A 98 5.14 7.16 -14.51
CA PHE A 98 4.88 8.49 -15.06
C PHE A 98 5.53 9.64 -14.26
N HIS A 99 6.31 9.31 -13.24
CA HIS A 99 6.99 10.34 -12.45
C HIS A 99 8.36 9.84 -11.94
N ASP A 100 9.40 10.66 -12.13
CA ASP A 100 10.79 10.35 -11.78
C ASP A 100 11.01 10.03 -10.29
N PHE A 101 10.11 10.50 -9.44
CA PHE A 101 10.12 10.21 -8.01
C PHE A 101 10.16 8.70 -7.72
N TYR A 102 9.48 7.89 -8.52
CA TYR A 102 9.41 6.44 -8.32
C TYR A 102 10.57 5.67 -8.97
N GLY A 103 11.36 6.30 -9.83
CA GLY A 103 12.61 5.78 -10.39
C GLY A 103 12.69 4.24 -10.48
N ASP A 104 13.56 3.64 -9.69
CA ASP A 104 13.85 2.19 -9.69
C ASP A 104 12.79 1.33 -8.95
N TYR A 105 11.68 1.94 -8.55
CA TYR A 105 10.63 1.32 -7.72
C TYR A 105 9.40 0.82 -8.52
N HIS A 106 9.48 0.74 -9.85
CA HIS A 106 8.46 0.11 -10.69
C HIS A 106 9.09 -0.86 -11.70
N ALA A 107 8.35 -1.90 -12.10
CA ALA A 107 8.94 -3.04 -12.78
C ALA A 107 9.25 -2.80 -14.26
N ILE A 108 8.38 -2.11 -14.99
CA ILE A 108 8.46 -1.93 -16.44
C ILE A 108 8.26 -0.46 -16.79
N GLY A 109 9.17 0.08 -17.59
CA GLY A 109 9.12 1.43 -18.13
C GLY A 109 10.02 1.53 -19.34
N ALA A 110 9.91 2.61 -20.12
CA ALA A 110 10.69 2.83 -21.34
C ALA A 110 12.21 2.79 -21.07
N ASP A 111 12.62 3.34 -19.93
CA ASP A 111 14.03 3.47 -19.52
C ASP A 111 14.50 2.35 -18.59
N ARG A 112 13.66 1.34 -18.34
CA ARG A 112 14.02 0.24 -17.45
C ARG A 112 14.85 -0.81 -18.21
N PRO A 113 16.00 -1.24 -17.64
CA PRO A 113 16.85 -2.25 -18.27
C PRO A 113 16.11 -3.59 -18.35
N ARG A 114 16.38 -4.33 -19.43
CA ARG A 114 15.88 -5.69 -19.59
C ARG A 114 16.76 -6.68 -18.84
N CYS A 115 16.12 -7.66 -18.22
CA CYS A 115 16.86 -8.84 -17.75
C CYS A 115 17.48 -9.59 -18.93
N LYS A 116 18.58 -10.30 -18.68
CA LYS A 116 19.22 -11.15 -19.69
C LYS A 116 18.43 -12.43 -19.93
N GLU A 117 17.92 -13.05 -18.88
CA GLU A 117 17.29 -14.38 -18.91
C GLU A 117 15.88 -14.41 -18.33
N SER A 118 15.60 -13.65 -17.29
CA SER A 118 14.31 -13.66 -16.60
C SER A 118 13.28 -12.81 -17.31
N MET A 119 12.07 -13.32 -17.49
CA MET A 119 10.93 -12.57 -18.02
C MET A 119 10.28 -11.75 -16.90
N ILE A 120 9.90 -10.52 -17.20
CA ILE A 120 9.25 -9.64 -16.24
C ILE A 120 7.77 -9.52 -16.57
N PHE A 121 6.92 -9.75 -15.58
CA PHE A 121 5.50 -9.42 -15.61
C PHE A 121 5.19 -8.34 -14.58
N SER A 122 4.37 -7.38 -14.96
CA SER A 122 3.74 -6.44 -14.05
C SER A 122 2.23 -6.51 -14.24
N THR A 123 1.49 -6.67 -13.15
CA THR A 123 0.02 -6.59 -13.18
C THR A 123 -0.43 -5.33 -12.48
N GLN A 124 -1.22 -4.51 -13.17
CA GLN A 124 -1.64 -3.20 -12.71
C GLN A 124 -3.15 -3.06 -12.74
N SER A 125 -3.72 -2.48 -11.70
CA SER A 125 -5.14 -2.10 -11.66
C SER A 125 -5.29 -0.65 -12.09
N THR A 126 -5.57 -0.44 -13.37
CA THR A 126 -5.76 0.90 -13.95
C THR A 126 -6.87 1.68 -13.26
N HIS A 127 -7.89 0.98 -12.77
CA HIS A 127 -9.03 1.58 -12.08
C HIS A 127 -8.75 2.10 -10.65
N LYS A 128 -7.60 1.78 -10.07
CA LYS A 128 -7.30 2.18 -8.68
C LYS A 128 -6.66 3.55 -8.58
N LEU A 129 -5.64 3.80 -9.39
CA LEU A 129 -4.82 5.01 -9.31
C LEU A 129 -4.72 5.79 -10.62
N LEU A 130 -5.23 5.24 -11.72
CA LEU A 130 -5.40 5.92 -13.00
C LEU A 130 -6.90 6.09 -13.30
N ALA A 131 -7.22 6.72 -14.42
CA ALA A 131 -8.60 7.07 -14.77
C ALA A 131 -9.44 5.92 -15.37
N GLY A 132 -9.04 4.66 -15.18
CA GLY A 132 -9.80 3.50 -15.65
C GLY A 132 -11.10 3.29 -14.88
N LEU A 133 -12.16 2.81 -15.56
CA LEU A 133 -13.39 2.37 -14.91
C LEU A 133 -13.13 1.15 -14.04
N SER A 134 -13.99 0.91 -13.05
CA SER A 134 -13.91 -0.27 -12.19
C SER A 134 -13.75 -1.55 -13.01
N GLN A 135 -12.85 -2.43 -12.57
CA GLN A 135 -12.35 -3.65 -13.24
C GLN A 135 -11.29 -3.41 -14.34
N ALA A 136 -11.00 -2.17 -14.74
CA ALA A 136 -9.92 -1.90 -15.67
C ALA A 136 -8.58 -2.33 -15.07
N SER A 137 -7.86 -3.17 -15.79
CA SER A 137 -6.54 -3.67 -15.39
C SER A 137 -5.71 -4.00 -16.62
N GLN A 138 -4.42 -4.14 -16.43
CA GLN A 138 -3.48 -4.47 -17.51
C GLN A 138 -2.38 -5.40 -17.02
N ILE A 139 -1.86 -6.19 -17.96
CA ILE A 139 -0.67 -7.02 -17.78
C ILE A 139 0.41 -6.47 -18.69
N LEU A 140 1.49 -6.00 -18.11
CA LEU A 140 2.67 -5.58 -18.86
C LEU A 140 3.68 -6.73 -18.87
N VAL A 141 4.33 -6.94 -20.00
CA VAL A 141 5.33 -7.99 -20.18
C VAL A 141 6.59 -7.40 -20.79
N GLN A 142 7.73 -7.66 -20.18
CA GLN A 142 9.03 -7.31 -20.75
C GLN A 142 9.82 -8.60 -21.00
N ASP A 143 10.10 -8.85 -22.28
CA ASP A 143 10.94 -9.96 -22.70
C ASP A 143 12.38 -9.75 -22.23
N PRO A 144 13.09 -10.81 -21.80
CA PRO A 144 14.52 -10.75 -21.60
C PRO A 144 15.28 -10.62 -22.94
N GLU A 145 16.58 -10.32 -22.87
CA GLU A 145 17.39 -10.13 -24.08
C GLU A 145 17.42 -11.37 -25.01
N GLY A 146 17.49 -12.55 -24.43
CA GLY A 146 17.70 -13.81 -25.16
C GLY A 146 16.44 -14.62 -25.50
N ARG A 147 15.26 -14.21 -25.03
CA ARG A 147 14.03 -14.98 -25.17
C ARG A 147 12.82 -14.06 -25.37
N LYS A 148 11.86 -14.50 -26.17
CA LYS A 148 10.57 -13.81 -26.32
C LYS A 148 9.44 -14.63 -25.71
N LEU A 149 8.42 -13.92 -25.25
CA LEU A 149 7.15 -14.54 -24.86
C LEU A 149 6.55 -15.26 -26.08
N ASP A 150 6.16 -16.50 -25.89
CA ASP A 150 5.28 -17.18 -26.85
C ASP A 150 3.88 -16.58 -26.74
N ARG A 151 3.53 -15.76 -27.76
CA ARG A 151 2.28 -15.01 -27.75
C ARG A 151 1.06 -15.90 -27.88
N ASP A 152 1.17 -17.02 -28.58
CA ASP A 152 0.04 -17.93 -28.80
C ASP A 152 -0.28 -18.67 -27.50
N VAL A 153 0.75 -19.19 -26.83
CA VAL A 153 0.60 -19.84 -25.52
C VAL A 153 0.10 -18.84 -24.46
N PHE A 154 0.61 -17.61 -24.47
CA PHE A 154 0.14 -16.57 -23.54
C PHE A 154 -1.32 -16.21 -23.80
N ASN A 155 -1.71 -16.06 -25.07
CA ASN A 155 -3.09 -15.71 -25.44
C ASN A 155 -4.06 -16.80 -25.04
N GLU A 156 -3.74 -18.08 -25.25
CA GLU A 156 -4.56 -19.20 -24.80
C GLU A 156 -4.73 -19.17 -23.26
N ALA A 157 -3.66 -19.00 -22.52
CA ALA A 157 -3.70 -18.89 -21.06
C ALA A 157 -4.53 -17.67 -20.61
N TYR A 158 -4.39 -16.53 -21.29
CA TYR A 158 -5.16 -15.33 -21.03
C TYR A 158 -6.66 -15.57 -21.25
N LEU A 159 -7.05 -16.16 -22.40
CA LEU A 159 -8.44 -16.44 -22.72
C LEU A 159 -9.10 -17.43 -21.75
N MET A 160 -8.35 -18.36 -21.19
CA MET A 160 -8.83 -19.29 -20.17
C MET A 160 -9.24 -18.59 -18.84
N HIS A 161 -8.69 -17.41 -18.58
CA HIS A 161 -8.86 -16.70 -17.28
C HIS A 161 -9.57 -15.35 -17.39
N THR A 162 -9.97 -14.96 -18.61
CA THR A 162 -10.67 -13.71 -18.87
C THR A 162 -12.03 -13.95 -19.53
N SER A 163 -12.84 -12.89 -19.61
CA SER A 163 -14.11 -12.96 -20.32
C SER A 163 -13.91 -13.00 -21.84
N THR A 164 -14.65 -13.86 -22.53
CA THR A 164 -14.74 -13.86 -24.00
C THR A 164 -15.64 -12.74 -24.55
N SER A 165 -16.30 -11.98 -23.67
CA SER A 165 -17.19 -10.86 -24.00
C SER A 165 -16.67 -9.57 -23.40
N PRO A 166 -15.68 -8.93 -24.04
CA PRO A 166 -15.03 -7.75 -23.50
C PRO A 166 -15.99 -6.56 -23.40
N GLN A 167 -15.90 -5.83 -22.31
CA GLN A 167 -16.63 -4.60 -22.06
C GLN A 167 -15.90 -3.42 -22.73
N TYR A 168 -16.39 -2.96 -23.88
CA TYR A 168 -15.74 -1.85 -24.62
C TYR A 168 -15.60 -0.57 -23.79
N ALA A 169 -16.55 -0.27 -22.91
CA ALA A 169 -16.44 0.90 -22.02
C ALA A 169 -15.20 0.81 -21.09
N ILE A 170 -14.90 -0.39 -20.56
CA ILE A 170 -13.72 -0.61 -19.72
C ILE A 170 -12.44 -0.48 -20.55
N ILE A 171 -12.40 -1.08 -21.76
CA ILE A 171 -11.26 -0.99 -22.67
C ILE A 171 -11.02 0.47 -23.06
N ALA A 172 -12.05 1.18 -23.48
CA ALA A 172 -11.96 2.60 -23.83
C ALA A 172 -11.47 3.46 -22.65
N SER A 173 -11.87 3.11 -21.40
CA SER A 173 -11.37 3.83 -20.23
C SER A 173 -9.86 3.61 -19.98
N CYS A 174 -9.33 2.44 -20.33
CA CYS A 174 -7.88 2.22 -20.29
C CYS A 174 -7.15 3.07 -21.33
N ASP A 175 -7.69 3.20 -22.54
CA ASP A 175 -7.15 4.02 -23.61
C ASP A 175 -7.16 5.50 -23.23
N VAL A 176 -8.28 5.99 -22.67
CA VAL A 176 -8.38 7.36 -22.13
C VAL A 176 -7.38 7.58 -21.00
N ALA A 177 -7.26 6.62 -20.07
CA ALA A 177 -6.30 6.70 -18.98
C ALA A 177 -4.86 6.78 -19.51
N ALA A 178 -4.52 6.00 -20.55
CA ALA A 178 -3.21 6.08 -21.19
C ALA A 178 -2.95 7.45 -21.81
N ALA A 179 -3.93 8.00 -22.55
CA ALA A 179 -3.83 9.34 -23.15
C ALA A 179 -3.68 10.45 -22.10
N MET A 180 -4.36 10.34 -20.95
CA MET A 180 -4.20 11.28 -19.82
C MET A 180 -2.78 11.24 -19.22
N MET A 181 -2.13 10.09 -19.29
CA MET A 181 -0.78 9.89 -18.75
C MET A 181 0.34 10.19 -19.75
N GLU A 182 0.02 10.57 -21.00
CA GLU A 182 1.03 11.07 -21.93
C GLU A 182 1.67 12.36 -21.40
N GLU A 183 2.98 12.52 -21.67
CA GLU A 183 3.71 13.71 -21.23
C GLU A 183 3.17 14.99 -21.88
N PRO A 184 3.09 16.09 -21.12
CA PRO A 184 3.48 16.29 -19.72
C PRO A 184 2.36 15.97 -18.71
N GLY A 185 1.20 15.51 -19.16
CA GLY A 185 -0.01 15.35 -18.35
C GLY A 185 0.17 14.37 -17.20
N GLY A 186 0.73 13.19 -17.47
CA GLY A 186 0.92 12.14 -16.47
C GLY A 186 1.81 12.59 -15.31
N LYS A 187 2.93 13.22 -15.61
CA LYS A 187 3.83 13.76 -14.58
C LYS A 187 3.11 14.77 -13.68
N ALA A 188 2.40 15.72 -14.28
CA ALA A 188 1.66 16.75 -13.54
C ALA A 188 0.56 16.15 -12.64
N LEU A 189 -0.19 15.16 -13.13
CA LEU A 189 -1.23 14.49 -12.34
C LEU A 189 -0.68 13.71 -11.14
N VAL A 190 0.45 13.04 -11.31
CA VAL A 190 1.11 12.33 -10.22
C VAL A 190 1.69 13.32 -9.20
N GLU A 191 2.33 14.38 -9.68
CA GLU A 191 2.87 15.46 -8.85
C GLU A 191 1.78 16.13 -8.00
N GLU A 192 0.62 16.41 -8.59
CA GLU A 192 -0.53 16.95 -7.86
C GLU A 192 -1.01 15.99 -6.75
N SER A 193 -1.05 14.69 -7.02
CA SER A 193 -1.43 13.69 -6.01
C SER A 193 -0.43 13.63 -4.85
N ILE A 194 0.87 13.73 -5.13
CA ILE A 194 1.92 13.80 -4.12
C ILE A 194 1.77 15.09 -3.30
N ALA A 195 1.58 16.23 -3.97
CA ALA A 195 1.42 17.52 -3.29
C ALA A 195 0.22 17.51 -2.33
N GLU A 196 -0.95 17.02 -2.76
CA GLU A 196 -2.13 16.92 -1.89
C GLU A 196 -1.90 15.98 -0.69
N ALA A 197 -1.17 14.87 -0.88
CA ALA A 197 -0.81 13.98 0.22
C ALA A 197 0.14 14.63 1.23
N LEU A 198 1.07 15.47 0.76
CA LEU A 198 1.98 16.22 1.61
C LEU A 198 1.26 17.34 2.36
N ASP A 199 0.39 18.07 1.69
CA ASP A 199 -0.41 19.13 2.34
C ASP A 199 -1.30 18.54 3.43
N PHE A 200 -1.89 17.38 3.21
CA PHE A 200 -2.61 16.64 4.26
C PHE A 200 -1.70 16.30 5.45
N ARG A 201 -0.50 15.76 5.20
CA ARG A 201 0.45 15.41 6.27
C ARG A 201 0.89 16.63 7.07
N ARG A 202 1.15 17.76 6.39
CA ARG A 202 1.47 19.05 7.02
C ARG A 202 0.32 19.56 7.87
N ALA A 203 -0.91 19.47 7.37
CA ALA A 203 -2.10 19.88 8.12
C ALA A 203 -2.30 19.04 9.39
N MET A 204 -2.12 17.72 9.29
CA MET A 204 -2.21 16.82 10.44
C MET A 204 -1.12 17.11 11.49
N ARG A 205 0.10 17.39 11.06
CA ARG A 205 1.20 17.81 11.94
C ARG A 205 0.88 19.12 12.64
N LYS A 206 0.40 20.11 11.90
CA LYS A 206 0.02 21.41 12.47
C LYS A 206 -1.04 21.28 13.56
N VAL A 207 -2.02 20.42 13.38
CA VAL A 207 -3.03 20.14 14.42
C VAL A 207 -2.39 19.48 15.64
N ASP A 208 -1.47 18.50 15.44
CA ASP A 208 -0.74 17.84 16.53
C ASP A 208 0.08 18.86 17.35
N GLU A 209 0.74 19.81 16.69
CA GLU A 209 1.49 20.89 17.33
C GLU A 209 0.59 21.87 18.08
N GLU A 210 -0.55 22.25 17.51
CA GLU A 210 -1.53 23.15 18.13
C GLU A 210 -2.19 22.54 19.38
N TRP A 211 -2.43 21.23 19.37
CA TRP A 211 -3.06 20.51 20.48
C TRP A 211 -2.04 20.08 21.54
N GLY A 212 -0.78 19.95 21.19
CA GLY A 212 0.34 19.75 22.12
C GLY A 212 0.25 18.43 22.89
N ALA A 213 0.04 18.51 24.22
CA ALA A 213 -0.01 17.34 25.10
C ALA A 213 -1.31 16.53 24.99
N ASP A 214 -2.34 17.05 24.32
CA ASP A 214 -3.55 16.31 24.05
C ASP A 214 -3.32 15.27 22.97
N TRP A 215 -4.07 14.17 23.03
CA TRP A 215 -3.95 13.15 22.03
C TRP A 215 -4.44 13.61 20.67
N TRP A 216 -3.63 13.33 19.64
CA TRP A 216 -4.02 13.54 18.28
C TRP A 216 -3.65 12.36 17.39
N PHE A 217 -4.29 12.30 16.24
CA PHE A 217 -4.01 11.33 15.20
C PHE A 217 -2.73 11.71 14.45
N LYS A 218 -1.85 10.76 14.17
CA LYS A 218 -0.60 10.99 13.45
C LYS A 218 -0.59 10.29 12.11
N VAL A 219 0.00 10.91 11.10
CA VAL A 219 0.21 10.23 9.82
C VAL A 219 1.55 9.52 9.87
N TRP A 220 1.51 8.20 9.73
CA TRP A 220 2.71 7.37 9.69
C TRP A 220 3.58 7.74 8.49
N GLY A 221 4.86 8.02 8.72
CA GLY A 221 5.81 8.47 7.70
C GLY A 221 6.99 9.18 8.32
N PRO A 222 7.89 9.75 7.50
CA PRO A 222 9.03 10.53 7.98
C PRO A 222 8.60 11.68 8.89
N ASP A 223 9.38 11.92 9.94
CA ASP A 223 9.12 13.00 10.92
C ASP A 223 9.44 14.39 10.32
N ASP A 224 10.49 14.48 9.52
CA ASP A 224 10.94 15.73 8.90
C ASP A 224 10.37 15.88 7.50
N LEU A 225 9.33 16.69 7.35
CA LEU A 225 8.80 17.13 6.06
C LEU A 225 9.00 18.63 5.93
N SER A 226 9.45 19.11 4.75
CA SER A 226 9.54 20.53 4.46
C SER A 226 8.17 21.21 4.52
N GLU A 227 8.15 22.53 4.73
CA GLU A 227 6.89 23.27 4.84
C GLU A 227 6.19 23.47 3.51
N GLU A 228 6.93 23.42 2.40
CA GLU A 228 6.41 23.64 1.04
C GLU A 228 7.03 22.66 0.04
N GLY A 229 6.33 22.45 -1.07
CA GLY A 229 6.81 21.67 -2.20
C GLY A 229 6.67 20.14 -2.04
N ILE A 230 7.29 19.43 -2.95
CA ILE A 230 7.40 17.97 -2.93
C ILE A 230 8.77 17.63 -2.37
N GLU A 231 8.79 16.76 -1.35
CA GLU A 231 10.03 16.22 -0.80
C GLU A 231 10.79 15.41 -1.85
N GLU A 232 12.10 15.42 -1.74
CA GLU A 232 12.91 14.51 -2.52
C GLU A 232 12.68 13.05 -2.10
N ARG A 233 12.83 12.13 -3.04
CA ARG A 233 12.66 10.69 -2.80
C ARG A 233 13.44 10.19 -1.57
N GLU A 234 14.60 10.77 -1.31
CA GLU A 234 15.50 10.42 -0.23
C GLU A 234 14.88 10.55 1.18
N ALA A 235 13.97 11.50 1.35
CA ALA A 235 13.21 11.68 2.58
C ALA A 235 12.23 10.52 2.86
N TRP A 236 11.83 9.78 1.81
CA TRP A 236 10.84 8.70 1.88
C TRP A 236 11.48 7.31 1.96
N MET A 237 12.81 7.23 1.96
CA MET A 237 13.51 5.96 2.10
C MET A 237 13.34 5.40 3.52
N LEU A 238 13.10 4.10 3.63
CA LEU A 238 13.11 3.41 4.92
C LEU A 238 14.56 3.12 5.31
N LYS A 239 15.16 4.02 6.10
CA LYS A 239 16.57 3.92 6.49
C LYS A 239 16.75 3.06 7.74
N PRO A 240 17.76 2.19 7.79
CA PRO A 240 18.07 1.44 9.00
C PRO A 240 18.30 2.36 10.20
N GLY A 241 17.66 2.07 11.32
CA GLY A 241 17.82 2.83 12.56
C GLY A 241 16.88 4.02 12.76
N GLU A 242 16.15 4.44 11.74
CA GLU A 242 15.08 5.42 11.92
C GLU A 242 13.90 4.77 12.66
N ARG A 243 13.35 5.52 13.63
CA ARG A 243 12.34 4.97 14.54
C ARG A 243 10.91 5.03 13.97
N TRP A 244 10.62 6.02 13.13
CA TRP A 244 9.24 6.29 12.70
C TRP A 244 8.56 5.09 12.03
N HIS A 245 9.29 4.27 11.26
CA HIS A 245 8.70 3.15 10.54
C HIS A 245 8.49 1.90 11.42
N GLY A 246 9.26 1.73 12.49
CA GLY A 246 9.15 0.59 13.41
C GLY A 246 9.58 -0.76 12.83
N PHE A 247 10.32 -0.79 11.71
CA PHE A 247 10.82 -2.03 11.11
C PHE A 247 12.29 -2.27 11.42
N GLY A 248 12.61 -3.54 11.71
CA GLY A 248 13.98 -4.03 11.74
C GLY A 248 14.40 -4.62 10.38
N GLN A 249 15.68 -5.00 10.26
CA GLN A 249 16.24 -5.74 9.11
C GLN A 249 16.11 -5.02 7.76
N LEU A 250 16.12 -3.71 7.75
CA LEU A 250 16.15 -2.91 6.55
C LEU A 250 17.52 -2.89 5.91
N ALA A 251 17.56 -2.72 4.58
CA ALA A 251 18.76 -2.40 3.81
C ALA A 251 18.60 -0.99 3.24
N ASP A 252 19.64 -0.18 3.35
CA ASP A 252 19.64 1.17 2.83
C ASP A 252 19.36 1.18 1.32
N GLY A 253 18.54 2.12 0.85
CA GLY A 253 18.16 2.26 -0.56
C GLY A 253 17.21 1.19 -1.12
N PHE A 254 16.86 0.16 -0.33
CA PHE A 254 16.07 -0.97 -0.85
C PHE A 254 14.56 -0.77 -0.79
N ASN A 255 14.07 -0.03 0.20
CA ASN A 255 12.64 0.23 0.38
C ASN A 255 12.35 1.71 0.55
N MET A 256 11.22 2.16 0.02
CA MET A 256 10.69 3.49 0.26
C MET A 256 9.20 3.44 0.62
N LEU A 257 8.72 4.51 1.23
CA LEU A 257 7.30 4.76 1.47
C LEU A 257 6.74 5.64 0.35
N ASP A 258 5.65 5.21 -0.26
CA ASP A 258 4.91 6.00 -1.24
C ASP A 258 4.14 7.14 -0.54
N PRO A 259 4.44 8.42 -0.79
CA PRO A 259 3.84 9.54 -0.08
C PRO A 259 2.31 9.66 -0.26
N ILE A 260 1.78 9.19 -1.40
CA ILE A 260 0.33 9.26 -1.69
C ILE A 260 -0.49 8.25 -0.88
N LYS A 261 0.16 7.36 -0.16
CA LYS A 261 -0.46 6.38 0.71
C LYS A 261 -0.27 6.80 2.16
N ALA A 262 -1.36 7.22 2.80
CA ALA A 262 -1.33 7.76 4.14
C ALA A 262 -2.02 6.84 5.15
N THR A 263 -1.22 6.24 6.02
CA THR A 263 -1.72 5.48 7.17
C THR A 263 -1.78 6.39 8.38
N ILE A 264 -2.96 6.54 8.96
CA ILE A 264 -3.21 7.34 10.15
C ILE A 264 -3.13 6.44 11.36
N ILE A 265 -2.29 6.80 12.33
CA ILE A 265 -2.18 6.14 13.63
C ILE A 265 -3.10 6.81 14.61
N THR A 266 -3.88 6.01 15.34
CA THR A 266 -4.76 6.47 16.40
C THR A 266 -4.07 6.36 17.76
N PRO A 267 -4.37 7.25 18.75
CA PRO A 267 -3.74 7.22 20.07
C PRO A 267 -3.97 5.90 20.82
N GLY A 268 -2.99 5.51 21.63
CA GLY A 268 -3.11 4.37 22.55
C GLY A 268 -2.14 3.23 22.33
N LEU A 269 -1.39 3.25 21.23
CA LEU A 269 -0.31 2.30 20.93
C LEU A 269 0.86 3.08 20.33
N ASP A 270 2.07 2.83 20.78
CA ASP A 270 3.27 3.47 20.25
C ASP A 270 4.06 2.55 19.29
N VAL A 271 5.14 3.08 18.71
CA VAL A 271 5.98 2.35 17.75
C VAL A 271 6.77 1.20 18.41
N ASP A 272 6.99 1.26 19.72
CA ASP A 272 7.68 0.22 20.48
C ASP A 272 6.73 -0.90 20.92
N GLY A 273 5.43 -0.74 20.70
CA GLY A 273 4.40 -1.72 21.01
C GLY A 273 3.83 -1.58 22.43
N GLU A 274 4.11 -0.46 23.08
CA GLU A 274 3.60 -0.19 24.41
C GLU A 274 2.20 0.43 24.33
N PHE A 275 1.26 -0.15 25.08
CA PHE A 275 -0.08 0.39 25.21
C PHE A 275 -0.12 1.49 26.28
N ALA A 276 -0.75 2.61 25.95
CA ALA A 276 -1.06 3.65 26.93
C ALA A 276 -2.21 3.17 27.87
N ASP A 277 -2.43 3.85 28.99
CA ASP A 277 -3.53 3.54 29.93
C ASP A 277 -4.92 3.69 29.28
N SER A 278 -5.01 4.41 28.19
CA SER A 278 -6.23 4.60 27.41
C SER A 278 -5.88 4.81 25.93
N GLY A 279 -6.80 4.44 25.05
CA GLY A 279 -6.57 4.52 23.60
C GLY A 279 -7.86 4.71 22.80
N ILE A 280 -7.67 5.04 21.52
CA ILE A 280 -8.75 5.22 20.55
C ILE A 280 -8.62 4.14 19.48
N PRO A 281 -9.31 2.99 19.61
CA PRO A 281 -9.28 1.93 18.61
C PRO A 281 -9.72 2.43 17.24
N ALA A 282 -8.94 2.12 16.20
CA ALA A 282 -9.20 2.62 14.85
C ALA A 282 -10.56 2.20 14.29
N ALA A 283 -11.09 1.04 14.70
CA ALA A 283 -12.40 0.57 14.27
C ALA A 283 -13.54 1.53 14.69
N ILE A 284 -13.41 2.22 15.83
CA ILE A 284 -14.40 3.21 16.27
C ILE A 284 -14.29 4.48 15.42
N VAL A 285 -13.06 4.95 15.18
CA VAL A 285 -12.79 6.13 14.36
C VAL A 285 -13.33 5.93 12.94
N THR A 286 -12.99 4.79 12.32
CA THR A 286 -13.42 4.51 10.95
C THR A 286 -14.93 4.34 10.82
N LYS A 287 -15.59 3.82 11.86
CA LYS A 287 -17.05 3.73 11.91
C LYS A 287 -17.68 5.12 12.02
N TYR A 288 -17.12 5.98 12.85
CA TYR A 288 -17.53 7.40 12.98
C TYR A 288 -17.37 8.12 11.64
N LEU A 289 -16.20 8.05 11.04
CA LEU A 289 -15.91 8.65 9.74
C LEU A 289 -16.90 8.18 8.66
N ALA A 290 -17.23 6.88 8.64
CA ALA A 290 -18.17 6.32 7.66
C ALA A 290 -19.59 6.89 7.81
N GLU A 291 -20.08 7.09 9.03
CA GLU A 291 -21.39 7.74 9.29
C GLU A 291 -21.38 9.24 8.96
N HIS A 292 -20.19 9.85 8.85
CA HIS A 292 -19.99 11.25 8.43
C HIS A 292 -19.55 11.37 6.95
N GLY A 293 -19.69 10.30 6.17
CA GLY A 293 -19.46 10.32 4.72
C GLY A 293 -18.00 10.17 4.28
N VAL A 294 -17.09 9.80 5.19
CA VAL A 294 -15.68 9.53 4.89
C VAL A 294 -15.41 8.03 4.98
N ILE A 295 -15.14 7.41 3.84
CA ILE A 295 -14.83 5.98 3.75
C ILE A 295 -13.32 5.80 3.66
N VAL A 296 -12.79 4.91 4.49
CA VAL A 296 -11.37 4.53 4.50
C VAL A 296 -11.16 3.15 3.86
N GLU A 297 -9.98 2.91 3.31
CA GLU A 297 -9.69 1.68 2.56
C GLU A 297 -9.32 0.49 3.45
N LYS A 298 -8.66 0.74 4.57
CA LYS A 298 -8.16 -0.31 5.46
C LYS A 298 -8.26 0.16 6.91
N CYS A 299 -8.59 -0.77 7.81
CA CYS A 299 -8.60 -0.54 9.26
C CYS A 299 -7.78 -1.63 9.97
N GLY A 300 -6.83 -1.21 10.81
CA GLY A 300 -6.09 -2.03 11.76
C GLY A 300 -6.61 -1.86 13.19
N LEU A 301 -5.82 -2.26 14.20
CA LEU A 301 -6.19 -2.05 15.61
C LEU A 301 -6.11 -0.57 15.99
N TYR A 302 -4.96 0.07 15.71
CA TYR A 302 -4.66 1.49 15.98
C TYR A 302 -4.18 2.21 14.73
N SER A 303 -4.65 1.81 13.57
CA SER A 303 -4.33 2.49 12.31
C SER A 303 -5.44 2.33 11.30
N PHE A 304 -5.58 3.31 10.42
CA PHE A 304 -6.41 3.19 9.23
C PHE A 304 -5.72 3.88 8.05
N PHE A 305 -6.13 3.54 6.84
CA PHE A 305 -5.42 3.92 5.63
C PHE A 305 -6.33 4.67 4.66
N ILE A 306 -5.79 5.73 4.08
CA ILE A 306 -6.36 6.47 2.95
C ILE A 306 -5.35 6.63 1.82
N MET A 307 -5.82 6.95 0.63
CA MET A 307 -5.00 7.07 -0.57
C MET A 307 -5.36 8.32 -1.36
N PHE A 308 -4.34 9.00 -1.86
CA PHE A 308 -4.45 10.15 -2.76
C PHE A 308 -4.28 9.66 -4.20
N THR A 309 -5.35 9.71 -4.98
CA THR A 309 -5.32 9.27 -6.38
C THR A 309 -5.23 10.45 -7.33
N ILE A 310 -4.83 10.23 -8.58
CA ILE A 310 -4.91 11.27 -9.61
C ILE A 310 -6.33 11.80 -9.73
N GLY A 311 -6.46 13.10 -10.00
CA GLY A 311 -7.76 13.78 -10.09
C GLY A 311 -8.43 14.07 -8.75
N ILE A 312 -7.71 13.91 -7.64
CA ILE A 312 -8.22 14.37 -6.34
C ILE A 312 -8.45 15.89 -6.37
N THR A 313 -9.62 16.31 -5.89
CA THR A 313 -9.90 17.74 -5.78
C THR A 313 -9.05 18.35 -4.66
N LYS A 314 -8.37 19.45 -4.98
CA LYS A 314 -7.51 20.18 -4.05
C LYS A 314 -8.20 20.44 -2.71
N GLY A 315 -7.52 20.09 -1.63
CA GLY A 315 -8.00 20.30 -0.26
C GLY A 315 -9.20 19.44 0.15
N ARG A 316 -9.64 18.46 -0.64
CA ARG A 316 -10.77 17.59 -0.27
C ARG A 316 -10.53 16.82 1.03
N TRP A 317 -9.30 16.52 1.36
CA TRP A 317 -8.88 15.89 2.59
C TRP A 317 -9.22 16.72 3.87
N ASN A 318 -9.48 18.03 3.72
CA ASN A 318 -9.90 18.89 4.84
C ASN A 318 -11.16 18.35 5.54
N THR A 319 -12.07 17.71 4.79
CA THR A 319 -13.25 17.08 5.40
C THR A 319 -12.84 16.05 6.44
N MET A 320 -11.86 15.21 6.11
CA MET A 320 -11.39 14.18 7.06
C MET A 320 -10.71 14.81 8.28
N VAL A 321 -9.87 15.83 8.10
CA VAL A 321 -9.24 16.54 9.23
C VAL A 321 -10.31 17.14 10.15
N THR A 322 -11.31 17.79 9.57
CA THR A 322 -12.44 18.36 10.33
C THR A 322 -13.21 17.29 11.10
N GLU A 323 -13.50 16.14 10.47
CA GLU A 323 -14.20 15.03 11.13
C GLU A 323 -13.36 14.38 12.23
N LEU A 324 -12.03 14.32 12.08
CA LEU A 324 -11.15 13.86 13.15
C LEU A 324 -11.12 14.84 14.34
N GLN A 325 -11.15 16.16 14.09
CA GLN A 325 -11.27 17.17 15.12
C GLN A 325 -12.62 17.05 15.83
N GLN A 326 -13.72 16.89 15.09
CA GLN A 326 -15.04 16.68 15.66
C GLN A 326 -15.11 15.38 16.48
N PHE A 327 -14.50 14.30 15.99
CA PHE A 327 -14.38 13.04 16.74
C PHE A 327 -13.68 13.27 18.09
N LYS A 328 -12.57 14.01 18.09
CA LYS A 328 -11.82 14.31 19.32
C LYS A 328 -12.65 15.12 20.30
N ASP A 329 -13.36 16.13 19.82
CA ASP A 329 -14.30 16.93 20.59
C ASP A 329 -15.40 16.08 21.24
N ASP A 330 -16.00 15.18 20.48
CA ASP A 330 -17.05 14.27 20.93
C ASP A 330 -16.51 13.23 21.94
N TYR A 331 -15.29 12.77 21.71
CA TYR A 331 -14.57 11.88 22.63
C TYR A 331 -14.28 12.58 23.97
N ASP A 332 -13.75 13.79 23.97
CA ASP A 332 -13.43 14.55 25.20
C ASP A 332 -14.67 14.86 26.03
N LYS A 333 -15.78 15.19 25.36
CA LYS A 333 -17.08 15.42 25.98
C LYS A 333 -17.81 14.11 26.34
N ASN A 334 -17.24 12.95 26.00
CA ASN A 334 -17.86 11.64 26.16
C ASN A 334 -19.33 11.61 25.65
N GLN A 335 -19.53 12.12 24.42
CA GLN A 335 -20.87 12.22 23.84
C GLN A 335 -21.52 10.83 23.72
N PRO A 336 -22.86 10.74 23.97
CA PRO A 336 -23.53 9.44 23.88
C PRO A 336 -23.60 8.93 22.43
N LEU A 337 -23.45 7.61 22.27
CA LEU A 337 -23.36 6.99 20.95
C LEU A 337 -24.59 7.20 20.07
N TRP A 338 -25.79 7.35 20.65
CA TRP A 338 -26.98 7.66 19.87
C TRP A 338 -26.86 8.97 19.08
N LYS A 339 -26.03 9.90 19.56
CA LYS A 339 -25.77 11.18 18.90
C LYS A 339 -24.69 11.10 17.85
N VAL A 340 -23.58 10.39 18.14
CA VAL A 340 -22.36 10.40 17.32
C VAL A 340 -22.23 9.20 16.39
N LEU A 341 -22.97 8.12 16.65
CA LEU A 341 -23.02 6.88 15.84
C LEU A 341 -24.47 6.39 15.71
N PRO A 342 -25.39 7.20 15.19
CA PRO A 342 -26.83 6.86 15.16
C PRO A 342 -27.15 5.59 14.38
N GLU A 343 -26.51 5.35 13.25
CA GLU A 343 -26.75 4.13 12.48
C GLU A 343 -26.24 2.86 13.20
N PHE A 344 -25.11 2.98 13.88
CA PHE A 344 -24.60 1.89 14.70
C PHE A 344 -25.54 1.57 15.86
N VAL A 345 -26.04 2.58 16.55
CA VAL A 345 -26.96 2.42 17.68
C VAL A 345 -28.30 1.84 17.21
N GLN A 346 -28.83 2.27 16.05
CA GLN A 346 -30.04 1.68 15.49
C GLN A 346 -29.95 0.17 15.33
N LYS A 347 -28.78 -0.34 14.93
CA LYS A 347 -28.49 -1.78 14.78
C LYS A 347 -28.12 -2.45 16.12
N ASN A 348 -27.69 -1.66 17.10
CA ASN A 348 -27.18 -2.11 18.39
C ASN A 348 -27.74 -1.28 19.55
N PRO A 349 -29.06 -1.34 19.87
CA PRO A 349 -29.70 -0.42 20.83
C PRO A 349 -29.11 -0.44 22.25
N ARG A 350 -28.45 -1.56 22.63
CA ARG A 350 -27.80 -1.69 23.95
C ARG A 350 -26.71 -0.64 24.23
N TYR A 351 -26.17 -0.03 23.18
CA TYR A 351 -25.12 0.98 23.26
C TYR A 351 -25.64 2.42 23.29
N GLU A 352 -26.96 2.65 23.17
CA GLU A 352 -27.58 3.96 23.00
C GLU A 352 -27.04 5.01 24.00
N ARG A 353 -26.95 4.66 25.27
CA ARG A 353 -26.55 5.58 26.34
C ARG A 353 -25.08 5.53 26.71
N MET A 354 -24.30 4.67 26.05
CA MET A 354 -22.86 4.59 26.26
C MET A 354 -22.19 5.82 25.67
N GLY A 355 -21.20 6.36 26.37
CA GLY A 355 -20.38 7.46 25.86
C GLY A 355 -19.32 6.96 24.88
N LEU A 356 -18.93 7.79 23.94
CA LEU A 356 -17.89 7.49 22.94
C LEU A 356 -16.56 7.11 23.61
N LYS A 357 -16.15 7.90 24.60
CA LYS A 357 -14.93 7.64 25.40
C LYS A 357 -15.02 6.33 26.19
N ASP A 358 -16.20 6.02 26.71
CA ASP A 358 -16.42 4.78 27.45
C ASP A 358 -16.31 3.55 26.54
N LEU A 359 -16.83 3.63 25.31
CA LEU A 359 -16.67 2.59 24.31
C LEU A 359 -15.20 2.40 23.93
N CYS A 360 -14.47 3.50 23.69
CA CYS A 360 -13.03 3.42 23.39
C CYS A 360 -12.26 2.73 24.52
N LYS A 361 -12.50 3.10 25.78
CA LYS A 361 -11.86 2.49 26.94
C LYS A 361 -12.16 1.00 27.05
N GLN A 362 -13.42 0.59 26.84
CA GLN A 362 -13.79 -0.82 26.93
C GLN A 362 -13.13 -1.65 25.87
N ILE A 363 -13.03 -1.18 24.63
CA ILE A 363 -12.37 -1.92 23.56
C ILE A 363 -10.86 -1.91 23.75
N HIS A 364 -10.27 -0.77 24.12
CA HIS A 364 -8.84 -0.67 24.42
C HIS A 364 -8.40 -1.66 25.52
N ALA A 365 -9.22 -1.82 26.55
CA ALA A 365 -8.93 -2.75 27.67
C ALA A 365 -8.97 -4.25 27.26
N VAL A 366 -9.50 -4.56 26.08
CA VAL A 366 -9.55 -5.94 25.53
C VAL A 366 -8.36 -6.24 24.63
N TYR A 367 -7.75 -5.23 24.05
CA TYR A 367 -6.56 -5.35 23.18
C TYR A 367 -5.30 -5.56 23.99
#